data_a6084d8f1b56ad57e5204d2a35197038
#
_entry.id   a6084d8f1b56ad57e5204d2a35197038
#
_cell.length_a   1.000
_cell.length_b   1.000
_cell.length_c   1.000
_cell.angle_alpha   90.00
_cell.angle_beta   90.00
_cell.angle_gamma   90.00
#
_symmetry.space_group_name_H-M   'P 1'
#
loop_
_entity.id
_entity.type
_entity.pdbx_description
1 polymer ?
#
loop_
_entity_poly.entity_id
_entity_poly.type
_entity_poly.pdbx_seq_one_letter_code
_entity_poly.pdbx_strand_id
1 'polypeptide(L)'
;IGTSLDLVAGVDPTDAQRGLPDCAQGRPRCPVAAAPAFSPATNVVVLGLWEPNADAPVTVGLRYRPGQTPPLVREWTSTAVGGGPLASPVLSGDGKTVYVNGRDGRLWALGTADGKPKWSVPLNYQPQTPPSVSPDGLIVAGGGPDAKLVAVKDAGDHGDVVWNRDDVAPLSTSSRAGADVAYTVTRDGEKGMALTVFDPADGHTVNTYPMPNATGFPVGVSIGHDRRVVAATSDGQVYAFAPN
;
A
#
# COMPACT_ATOMS: atom_id res chain seq x y z
N ILE A 1 9.39 22.31 9.22
CA ILE A 1 8.87 21.27 8.30
C ILE A 1 8.57 22.01 7.00
N GLY A 2 9.55 22.37 6.31
CA GLY A 2 9.35 22.98 5.02
C GLY A 2 10.22 22.30 4.02
N THR A 3 9.82 22.30 2.78
CA THR A 3 10.71 22.07 1.64
C THR A 3 10.67 20.74 0.91
N SER A 4 9.78 19.85 1.26
CA SER A 4 9.44 18.75 0.34
C SER A 4 8.77 19.26 -0.96
N LEU A 5 8.47 20.53 -1.03
CA LEU A 5 7.64 21.17 -2.04
C LEU A 5 8.41 21.63 -3.27
N ASP A 6 9.73 21.80 -3.15
CA ASP A 6 10.62 21.97 -4.29
C ASP A 6 10.79 20.68 -5.12
N LEU A 7 10.16 19.59 -4.70
CA LEU A 7 10.17 18.32 -5.42
C LEU A 7 9.29 18.35 -6.67
N VAL A 8 8.32 19.25 -6.71
CA VAL A 8 7.41 19.39 -7.85
C VAL A 8 7.35 20.87 -8.22
N ALA A 9 7.88 21.20 -9.38
CA ALA A 9 7.85 22.57 -9.89
C ALA A 9 6.40 23.07 -10.06
N GLY A 10 6.10 24.25 -9.53
CA GLY A 10 4.80 24.89 -9.68
C GLY A 10 3.76 24.59 -8.61
N VAL A 11 4.10 23.85 -7.55
CA VAL A 11 3.26 23.70 -6.37
C VAL A 11 3.61 24.80 -5.37
N ASP A 12 2.61 25.61 -5.00
CA ASP A 12 2.78 26.62 -3.94
C ASP A 12 2.60 25.95 -2.56
N PRO A 13 3.66 25.88 -1.75
CA PRO A 13 3.60 25.27 -0.42
C PRO A 13 2.73 26.02 0.57
N THR A 14 2.46 27.28 0.31
CA THR A 14 1.68 28.13 1.22
C THR A 14 0.18 28.05 0.95
N ASP A 15 -0.22 27.51 -0.20
CA ASP A 15 -1.63 27.35 -0.59
C ASP A 15 -2.05 25.87 -0.57
N ALA A 16 -2.32 25.34 0.62
CA ALA A 16 -2.80 23.97 0.80
C ALA A 16 -4.15 23.71 0.11
N GLN A 17 -4.93 24.75 -0.19
CA GLN A 17 -6.23 24.62 -0.85
C GLN A 17 -6.10 24.48 -2.37
N ARG A 18 -5.03 25.00 -2.95
CA ARG A 18 -4.84 25.03 -4.40
C ARG A 18 -4.59 23.66 -5.01
N GLY A 19 -4.00 22.74 -4.25
CA GLY A 19 -3.75 21.37 -4.70
C GLY A 19 -4.98 20.45 -4.68
N LEU A 20 -6.00 20.74 -3.87
CA LEU A 20 -7.16 19.87 -3.70
C LEU A 20 -8.03 19.72 -4.96
N PRO A 21 -8.38 20.81 -5.70
CA PRO A 21 -9.14 20.68 -6.95
C PRO A 21 -8.37 19.94 -8.03
N ASP A 22 -7.06 20.11 -8.09
CA ASP A 22 -6.19 19.48 -9.07
C ASP A 22 -6.02 17.97 -8.78
N CYS A 23 -5.97 17.60 -7.50
CA CYS A 23 -5.98 16.21 -7.05
C CYS A 23 -7.28 15.49 -7.35
N ALA A 24 -8.41 16.14 -7.15
CA ALA A 24 -9.74 15.58 -7.42
C ALA A 24 -9.97 15.23 -8.90
N GLN A 25 -9.23 15.87 -9.79
CA GLN A 25 -9.31 15.61 -11.24
C GLN A 25 -8.34 14.54 -11.74
N GLY A 26 -7.56 13.93 -10.86
CA GLY A 26 -6.64 12.82 -11.20
C GLY A 26 -5.53 13.20 -12.17
N ARG A 27 -5.11 14.45 -12.22
CA ARG A 27 -4.11 14.96 -13.18
C ARG A 27 -2.79 15.39 -12.52
N PRO A 28 -1.74 15.67 -13.32
CA PRO A 28 -0.33 15.77 -12.89
C PRO A 28 -0.02 16.81 -11.81
N ARG A 29 -1.02 17.48 -11.28
CA ARG A 29 -0.90 18.43 -10.19
C ARG A 29 -1.19 17.85 -8.80
N CYS A 30 -1.54 16.55 -8.72
CA CYS A 30 -1.56 15.81 -7.47
C CYS A 30 -0.31 14.93 -7.40
N PRO A 31 0.82 15.48 -6.94
CA PRO A 31 2.10 14.81 -7.07
C PRO A 31 2.22 13.57 -6.20
N VAL A 32 1.47 13.49 -5.09
CA VAL A 32 1.54 12.36 -4.15
C VAL A 32 0.12 11.94 -3.77
N ALA A 33 -0.33 10.80 -4.31
CA ALA A 33 -1.66 10.25 -4.04
C ALA A 33 -1.68 9.23 -2.88
N ALA A 34 -0.52 8.92 -2.27
CA ALA A 34 -0.36 7.84 -1.31
C ALA A 34 0.64 8.21 -0.22
N ALA A 35 0.50 7.61 0.96
CA ALA A 35 1.40 7.86 2.08
C ALA A 35 2.84 7.41 1.75
N PRO A 36 3.86 8.20 2.10
CA PRO A 36 5.26 7.81 1.93
C PRO A 36 5.67 6.75 2.96
N ALA A 37 6.67 5.95 2.63
CA ALA A 37 7.35 5.04 3.55
C ALA A 37 8.75 5.57 3.89
N PHE A 38 9.12 5.56 5.18
CA PHE A 38 10.45 5.96 5.63
C PHE A 38 11.25 4.75 6.10
N SER A 39 12.43 4.55 5.53
CA SER A 39 13.38 3.52 5.96
C SER A 39 14.44 4.11 6.89
N PRO A 40 14.43 3.77 8.18
CA PRO A 40 15.51 4.16 9.10
C PRO A 40 16.87 3.52 8.72
N ALA A 41 16.85 2.34 8.11
CA ALA A 41 18.06 1.61 7.72
C ALA A 41 18.86 2.34 6.63
N THR A 42 18.16 3.03 5.73
CA THR A 42 18.80 3.75 4.61
C THR A 42 18.65 5.27 4.71
N ASN A 43 17.90 5.79 5.68
CA ASN A 43 17.48 7.21 5.78
C ASN A 43 16.81 7.72 4.49
N VAL A 44 16.03 6.88 3.83
CA VAL A 44 15.32 7.22 2.60
C VAL A 44 13.81 7.18 2.83
N VAL A 45 13.15 8.24 2.39
CA VAL A 45 11.69 8.30 2.23
C VAL A 45 11.36 7.87 0.81
N VAL A 46 10.50 6.87 0.65
CA VAL A 46 10.03 6.38 -0.65
C VAL A 46 8.59 6.77 -0.86
N LEU A 47 8.27 7.28 -2.03
CA LEU A 47 6.90 7.66 -2.40
C LEU A 47 6.68 7.53 -3.91
N GLY A 48 5.40 7.43 -4.29
CA GLY A 48 4.96 7.61 -5.67
C GLY A 48 4.82 9.10 -5.97
N LEU A 49 5.38 9.56 -7.08
CA LEU A 49 5.34 10.95 -7.49
C LEU A 49 4.89 11.06 -8.95
N TRP A 50 3.90 11.92 -9.21
CA TRP A 50 3.55 12.29 -10.56
C TRP A 50 4.36 13.52 -10.97
N GLU A 51 5.28 13.33 -11.91
CA GLU A 51 6.07 14.44 -12.42
C GLU A 51 5.28 15.27 -13.45
N PRO A 52 5.55 16.58 -13.55
CA PRO A 52 4.93 17.41 -14.59
C PRO A 52 5.23 16.84 -15.98
N ASN A 53 4.19 16.72 -16.80
CA ASN A 53 4.25 16.19 -18.17
C ASN A 53 4.67 14.71 -18.30
N ALA A 54 4.66 13.95 -17.22
CA ALA A 54 4.86 12.49 -17.28
C ALA A 54 3.56 11.77 -17.62
N ASP A 55 3.67 10.70 -18.41
CA ASP A 55 2.52 9.85 -18.77
C ASP A 55 2.11 8.90 -17.62
N ALA A 56 3.00 8.69 -16.67
CA ALA A 56 2.78 7.84 -15.51
C ALA A 56 3.55 8.34 -14.28
N PRO A 57 3.08 8.05 -13.06
CA PRO A 57 3.83 8.35 -11.85
C PRO A 57 5.11 7.49 -11.78
N VAL A 58 6.10 8.01 -11.09
CA VAL A 58 7.38 7.34 -10.82
C VAL A 58 7.53 7.05 -9.34
N THR A 59 8.39 6.12 -8.99
CA THR A 59 8.80 5.91 -7.60
C THR A 59 10.06 6.71 -7.34
N VAL A 60 10.08 7.50 -6.27
CA VAL A 60 11.25 8.32 -5.90
C VAL A 60 11.72 8.01 -4.49
N GLY A 61 13.02 8.11 -4.29
CA GLY A 61 13.67 8.07 -2.99
C GLY A 61 14.24 9.43 -2.63
N LEU A 62 13.88 9.91 -1.45
CA LEU A 62 14.36 11.15 -0.89
C LEU A 62 15.25 10.82 0.32
N ARG A 63 16.51 11.20 0.26
CA ARG A 63 17.40 11.05 1.42
C ARG A 63 17.08 12.09 2.48
N TYR A 64 16.81 11.62 3.67
CA TYR A 64 16.68 12.47 4.85
C TYR A 64 18.05 12.79 5.45
N ARG A 65 18.34 14.08 5.60
CA ARG A 65 19.60 14.63 6.12
C ARG A 65 19.28 15.59 7.27
N PRO A 66 19.19 15.08 8.51
CA PRO A 66 18.88 15.93 9.65
C PRO A 66 19.93 17.05 9.81
N GLY A 67 19.48 18.26 10.12
CA GLY A 67 20.35 19.43 10.30
C GLY A 67 20.84 20.08 9.01
N GLN A 68 20.47 19.59 7.82
CA GLN A 68 20.75 20.23 6.53
C GLN A 68 19.52 20.99 6.00
N THR A 69 19.76 21.94 5.10
CA THR A 69 18.72 22.68 4.41
C THR A 69 18.94 22.57 2.90
N PRO A 70 18.01 21.97 2.15
CA PRO A 70 16.79 21.26 2.59
C PRO A 70 17.11 19.93 3.30
N PRO A 71 16.26 19.49 4.23
CA PRO A 71 16.49 18.24 4.97
C PRO A 71 16.16 16.98 4.15
N LEU A 72 15.42 17.11 3.06
CA LEU A 72 15.10 16.04 2.11
C LEU A 72 15.67 16.40 0.74
N VAL A 73 16.43 15.47 0.17
CA VAL A 73 17.04 15.61 -1.15
C VAL A 73 16.71 14.39 -1.98
N ARG A 74 16.23 14.59 -3.22
CA ARG A 74 15.99 13.49 -4.15
C ARG A 74 17.31 12.78 -4.44
N GLU A 75 17.34 11.49 -4.20
CA GLU A 75 18.53 10.66 -4.39
C GLU A 75 18.40 9.78 -5.63
N TRP A 76 17.20 9.22 -5.83
CA TRP A 76 16.92 8.38 -6.99
C TRP A 76 15.48 8.54 -7.48
N THR A 77 15.28 8.20 -8.74
CA THR A 77 13.99 8.05 -9.40
C THR A 77 13.96 6.72 -10.12
N SER A 78 12.91 5.95 -9.95
CA SER A 78 12.71 4.66 -10.61
C SER A 78 11.45 4.68 -11.46
N THR A 79 11.60 4.32 -12.72
CA THR A 79 10.52 4.09 -13.68
C THR A 79 10.24 2.60 -13.89
N ALA A 80 10.85 1.74 -13.07
CA ALA A 80 10.76 0.29 -13.22
C ALA A 80 9.34 -0.25 -12.98
N VAL A 81 8.57 0.40 -12.08
CA VAL A 81 7.19 0.00 -11.80
C VAL A 81 6.32 0.33 -13.01
N GLY A 82 5.80 -0.69 -13.66
CA GLY A 82 5.02 -0.55 -14.90
C GLY A 82 3.75 0.27 -14.68
N GLY A 83 3.55 1.31 -15.49
CA GLY A 83 2.45 2.27 -15.34
C GLY A 83 2.54 3.13 -14.07
N GLY A 84 3.59 2.98 -13.27
CA GLY A 84 3.83 3.67 -12.01
C GLY A 84 3.15 3.06 -10.79
N PRO A 85 3.48 3.55 -9.58
CA PRO A 85 2.89 3.08 -8.33
C PRO A 85 1.40 3.43 -8.26
N LEU A 86 0.61 2.50 -7.70
CA LEU A 86 -0.84 2.65 -7.55
C LEU A 86 -1.26 2.90 -6.10
N ALA A 87 -0.48 2.42 -5.15
CA ALA A 87 -0.76 2.54 -3.71
C ALA A 87 0.50 2.94 -2.94
N SER A 88 0.36 3.17 -1.63
CA SER A 88 1.49 3.48 -0.76
C SER A 88 2.55 2.37 -0.80
N PRO A 89 3.84 2.70 -0.89
CA PRO A 89 4.91 1.74 -0.75
C PRO A 89 4.97 1.21 0.68
N VAL A 90 5.42 -0.04 0.84
CA VAL A 90 5.61 -0.68 2.14
C VAL A 90 7.00 -1.29 2.21
N LEU A 91 7.65 -1.17 3.37
CA LEU A 91 9.03 -1.63 3.56
C LEU A 91 9.09 -3.08 4.06
N SER A 92 10.16 -3.77 3.70
CA SER A 92 10.59 -5.00 4.38
C SER A 92 10.93 -4.74 5.85
N GLY A 93 10.95 -5.79 6.67
CA GLY A 93 11.27 -5.67 8.09
C GLY A 93 12.66 -5.10 8.38
N ASP A 94 13.63 -5.30 7.49
CA ASP A 94 14.98 -4.73 7.58
C ASP A 94 15.12 -3.35 6.93
N GLY A 95 14.05 -2.84 6.30
CA GLY A 95 14.01 -1.54 5.63
C GLY A 95 14.84 -1.42 4.34
N LYS A 96 15.41 -2.51 3.83
CA LYS A 96 16.29 -2.49 2.64
C LYS A 96 15.55 -2.75 1.32
N THR A 97 14.32 -3.24 1.40
CA THR A 97 13.44 -3.45 0.26
C THR A 97 12.17 -2.65 0.44
N VAL A 98 11.68 -2.08 -0.63
CA VAL A 98 10.36 -1.46 -0.69
C VAL A 98 9.49 -2.20 -1.69
N TYR A 99 8.29 -2.55 -1.27
CA TYR A 99 7.29 -3.21 -2.11
C TYR A 99 6.28 -2.20 -2.60
N VAL A 100 6.00 -2.26 -3.89
CA VAL A 100 5.15 -1.31 -4.59
C VAL A 100 4.18 -2.05 -5.50
N ASN A 101 2.90 -1.78 -5.37
CA ASN A 101 1.89 -2.24 -6.30
C ASN A 101 1.89 -1.34 -7.55
N GLY A 102 2.12 -1.95 -8.71
CA GLY A 102 2.15 -1.27 -10.00
C GLY A 102 0.79 -1.26 -10.70
N ARG A 103 0.57 -0.25 -11.54
CA ARG A 103 -0.61 -0.18 -12.44
C ARG A 103 -0.61 -1.27 -13.50
N ASP A 104 0.53 -1.90 -13.72
CA ASP A 104 0.70 -3.08 -14.59
C ASP A 104 0.18 -4.39 -13.97
N GLY A 105 -0.44 -4.34 -12.80
CA GLY A 105 -0.96 -5.51 -12.10
C GLY A 105 0.13 -6.41 -11.51
N ARG A 106 1.27 -5.84 -11.16
CA ARG A 106 2.40 -6.55 -10.55
C ARG A 106 2.72 -6.00 -9.16
N LEU A 107 3.19 -6.87 -8.31
CA LEU A 107 3.92 -6.50 -7.10
C LEU A 107 5.40 -6.38 -7.44
N TRP A 108 5.98 -5.24 -7.16
CA TRP A 108 7.39 -4.92 -7.37
C TRP A 108 8.15 -4.84 -6.07
N ALA A 109 9.37 -5.34 -6.06
CA ALA A 109 10.35 -5.12 -5.00
C ALA A 109 11.52 -4.29 -5.54
N LEU A 110 11.79 -3.16 -4.89
CA LEU A 110 12.87 -2.27 -5.25
C LEU A 110 13.85 -2.13 -4.07
N GLY A 111 15.11 -1.87 -4.36
CA GLY A 111 16.08 -1.48 -3.34
C GLY A 111 15.74 -0.11 -2.76
N THR A 112 15.65 0.01 -1.43
CA THR A 112 15.33 1.29 -0.77
C THR A 112 16.44 2.32 -0.98
N ALA A 113 17.70 1.87 -1.08
CA ALA A 113 18.85 2.75 -1.19
C ALA A 113 19.01 3.38 -2.58
N ASP A 114 18.59 2.69 -3.65
CA ASP A 114 18.91 3.06 -5.03
C ASP A 114 17.73 2.97 -6.01
N GLY A 115 16.58 2.49 -5.57
CA GLY A 115 15.36 2.34 -6.38
C GLY A 115 15.45 1.29 -7.49
N LYS A 116 16.51 0.47 -7.51
CA LYS A 116 16.65 -0.58 -8.52
C LYS A 116 15.68 -1.72 -8.28
N PRO A 117 15.08 -2.26 -9.34
CA PRO A 117 14.23 -3.43 -9.22
C PRO A 117 15.06 -4.65 -8.81
N LYS A 118 14.57 -5.38 -7.82
CA LYS A 118 15.08 -6.69 -7.42
C LYS A 118 14.31 -7.78 -8.13
N TRP A 119 12.96 -7.70 -8.04
CA TRP A 119 12.05 -8.64 -8.68
C TRP A 119 10.66 -8.03 -8.86
N SER A 120 9.81 -8.71 -9.62
CA SER A 120 8.37 -8.44 -9.67
C SER A 120 7.57 -9.72 -9.94
N VAL A 121 6.35 -9.77 -9.38
CA VAL A 121 5.42 -10.90 -9.51
C VAL A 121 4.11 -10.42 -10.11
N PRO A 122 3.57 -11.09 -11.16
CA PRO A 122 2.25 -10.77 -11.69
C PRO A 122 1.17 -11.17 -10.69
N LEU A 123 0.22 -10.26 -10.43
CA LEU A 123 -0.94 -10.51 -9.58
C LEU A 123 -2.19 -10.83 -10.41
N ASN A 124 -2.18 -10.49 -11.71
CA ASN A 124 -3.30 -10.61 -12.65
C ASN A 124 -4.52 -9.74 -12.29
N TYR A 125 -4.33 -8.72 -11.45
CA TYR A 125 -5.30 -7.67 -11.15
C TYR A 125 -4.53 -6.40 -10.74
N GLN A 126 -5.22 -5.26 -10.67
CA GLN A 126 -4.62 -4.00 -10.20
C GLN A 126 -4.93 -3.77 -8.72
N PRO A 127 -3.97 -3.98 -7.81
CA PRO A 127 -4.17 -3.75 -6.39
C PRO A 127 -4.23 -2.25 -6.09
N GLN A 128 -5.36 -1.79 -5.58
CA GLN A 128 -5.61 -0.37 -5.27
C GLN A 128 -5.23 0.02 -3.83
N THR A 129 -5.01 -0.96 -2.97
CA THR A 129 -4.54 -0.72 -1.61
C THR A 129 -3.11 -1.21 -1.41
N PRO A 130 -2.37 -0.69 -0.42
CA PRO A 130 -1.02 -1.15 -0.13
C PRO A 130 -0.95 -2.65 0.17
N PRO A 131 0.16 -3.32 -0.12
CA PRO A 131 0.41 -4.66 0.40
C PRO A 131 0.63 -4.60 1.92
N SER A 132 0.41 -5.70 2.62
CA SER A 132 0.87 -5.89 3.99
C SER A 132 2.12 -6.78 4.01
N VAL A 133 3.06 -6.47 4.89
CA VAL A 133 4.34 -7.17 4.97
C VAL A 133 4.57 -7.63 6.40
N SER A 134 4.88 -8.88 6.58
CA SER A 134 5.24 -9.44 7.89
C SER A 134 6.76 -9.39 8.13
N PRO A 135 7.20 -9.44 9.39
CA PRO A 135 8.62 -9.44 9.72
C PRO A 135 9.43 -10.57 9.08
N ASP A 136 8.79 -11.70 8.83
CA ASP A 136 9.38 -12.87 8.18
C ASP A 136 9.37 -12.77 6.64
N GLY A 137 8.94 -11.64 6.06
CA GLY A 137 8.97 -11.38 4.63
C GLY A 137 7.82 -12.02 3.83
N LEU A 138 6.71 -12.42 4.49
CA LEU A 138 5.48 -12.75 3.79
C LEU A 138 4.73 -11.47 3.43
N ILE A 139 4.36 -11.32 2.18
CA ILE A 139 3.67 -10.17 1.62
C ILE A 139 2.28 -10.62 1.18
N VAL A 140 1.24 -10.04 1.76
CA VAL A 140 -0.12 -10.21 1.24
C VAL A 140 -0.42 -9.00 0.35
N ALA A 141 -0.74 -9.26 -0.91
CA ALA A 141 -1.00 -8.20 -1.89
C ALA A 141 -2.23 -7.37 -1.52
N GLY A 142 -2.28 -6.14 -1.99
CA GLY A 142 -3.37 -5.21 -1.70
C GLY A 142 -4.70 -5.62 -2.35
N GLY A 143 -5.78 -5.10 -1.81
CA GLY A 143 -7.14 -5.30 -2.31
C GLY A 143 -7.52 -4.36 -3.47
N GLY A 144 -8.69 -4.59 -4.05
CA GLY A 144 -9.27 -3.81 -5.14
C GLY A 144 -10.50 -4.47 -5.73
N PRO A 145 -11.13 -3.89 -6.77
CA PRO A 145 -12.39 -4.39 -7.33
C PRO A 145 -12.33 -5.85 -7.83
N ASP A 146 -11.25 -6.23 -8.49
CA ASP A 146 -11.04 -7.57 -9.06
C ASP A 146 -9.90 -8.31 -8.33
N ALA A 147 -9.62 -7.88 -7.10
CA ALA A 147 -8.53 -8.43 -6.33
C ALA A 147 -8.78 -9.88 -5.92
N LYS A 148 -7.68 -10.60 -5.79
CA LYS A 148 -7.60 -11.94 -5.23
C LYS A 148 -6.72 -11.90 -3.99
N LEU A 149 -6.96 -12.80 -3.06
CA LEU A 149 -6.12 -12.88 -1.89
C LEU A 149 -4.86 -13.69 -2.24
N VAL A 150 -3.74 -12.98 -2.40
CA VAL A 150 -2.47 -13.54 -2.87
C VAL A 150 -1.38 -13.26 -1.85
N ALA A 151 -0.57 -14.27 -1.54
CA ALA A 151 0.65 -14.08 -0.75
C ALA A 151 1.90 -14.42 -1.54
N VAL A 152 2.89 -13.57 -1.36
CA VAL A 152 4.22 -13.66 -1.97
C VAL A 152 5.27 -13.69 -0.88
N LYS A 153 6.22 -14.61 -0.94
CA LYS A 153 7.39 -14.65 -0.08
C LYS A 153 8.56 -13.96 -0.77
N ASP A 154 9.19 -13.02 -0.09
CA ASP A 154 10.44 -12.41 -0.58
C ASP A 154 11.61 -13.37 -0.31
N ALA A 155 12.23 -13.88 -1.38
CA ALA A 155 13.44 -14.72 -1.32
C ALA A 155 14.72 -13.90 -1.55
N GLY A 156 14.60 -12.57 -1.67
CA GLY A 156 15.71 -11.63 -1.84
C GLY A 156 15.94 -11.22 -3.28
N ASP A 157 16.14 -12.15 -4.18
CA ASP A 157 16.34 -11.93 -5.63
C ASP A 157 15.12 -12.28 -6.49
N HIS A 158 14.11 -12.93 -5.91
CA HIS A 158 12.83 -13.23 -6.53
C HIS A 158 11.71 -13.24 -5.50
N GLY A 159 10.46 -13.20 -5.99
CA GLY A 159 9.26 -13.35 -5.17
C GLY A 159 8.54 -14.64 -5.53
N ASP A 160 8.28 -15.49 -4.53
CA ASP A 160 7.53 -16.73 -4.69
C ASP A 160 6.07 -16.53 -4.33
N VAL A 161 5.15 -16.81 -5.25
CA VAL A 161 3.72 -16.91 -4.89
C VAL A 161 3.54 -18.18 -4.06
N VAL A 162 3.32 -18.02 -2.76
CA VAL A 162 3.21 -19.16 -1.84
C VAL A 162 1.79 -19.72 -1.80
N TRP A 163 0.77 -18.86 -2.00
CA TRP A 163 -0.61 -19.26 -2.19
C TRP A 163 -1.43 -18.16 -2.87
N ASN A 164 -2.55 -18.58 -3.47
CA ASN A 164 -3.52 -17.72 -4.15
C ASN A 164 -4.93 -18.22 -3.90
N ARG A 165 -5.85 -17.31 -3.55
CA ARG A 165 -7.27 -17.59 -3.31
C ARG A 165 -8.10 -16.74 -4.28
N ASP A 166 -8.49 -17.34 -5.39
CA ASP A 166 -9.33 -16.73 -6.43
C ASP A 166 -10.78 -16.51 -5.96
N ASP A 167 -11.19 -17.24 -4.94
CA ASP A 167 -12.53 -17.19 -4.34
C ASP A 167 -12.68 -16.11 -3.25
N VAL A 168 -11.61 -15.43 -2.86
CA VAL A 168 -11.62 -14.38 -1.85
C VAL A 168 -11.23 -13.05 -2.50
N ALA A 169 -12.15 -12.09 -2.48
CA ALA A 169 -11.96 -10.77 -3.10
C ALA A 169 -11.69 -9.70 -2.02
N PRO A 170 -10.42 -9.44 -1.65
CA PRO A 170 -10.09 -8.41 -0.67
C PRO A 170 -10.35 -7.01 -1.24
N LEU A 171 -10.95 -6.16 -0.43
CA LEU A 171 -11.21 -4.75 -0.75
C LEU A 171 -10.26 -3.81 0.00
N SER A 172 -9.55 -4.31 1.02
CA SER A 172 -8.64 -3.52 1.84
C SER A 172 -7.26 -4.17 1.94
N THR A 173 -6.30 -3.40 2.45
CA THR A 173 -5.03 -3.97 2.95
C THR A 173 -5.31 -4.94 4.09
N SER A 174 -4.62 -6.07 4.10
CA SER A 174 -4.72 -7.04 5.19
C SER A 174 -3.93 -6.57 6.42
N SER A 175 -4.48 -6.82 7.61
CA SER A 175 -3.82 -6.55 8.90
C SER A 175 -3.56 -7.87 9.62
N ARG A 176 -2.36 -8.07 10.18
CA ARG A 176 -1.99 -9.29 10.92
C ARG A 176 -2.04 -9.08 12.43
N ALA A 177 -2.55 -10.08 13.14
CA ALA A 177 -2.47 -10.19 14.58
C ALA A 177 -1.63 -11.41 14.95
N GLY A 178 -0.32 -11.24 15.06
CA GLY A 178 0.60 -12.34 15.32
C GLY A 178 0.94 -13.17 14.08
N ALA A 179 1.30 -14.44 14.28
CA ALA A 179 1.73 -15.35 13.21
C ALA A 179 0.55 -16.00 12.48
N ASP A 180 -0.53 -16.29 13.19
CA ASP A 180 -1.52 -17.28 12.77
C ASP A 180 -2.83 -16.67 12.25
N VAL A 181 -3.02 -15.37 12.39
CA VAL A 181 -4.28 -14.70 12.03
C VAL A 181 -4.06 -13.39 11.30
N ALA A 182 -4.76 -13.24 10.19
CA ALA A 182 -4.85 -12.00 9.44
C ALA A 182 -6.30 -11.64 9.11
N TYR A 183 -6.55 -10.37 8.89
CA TYR A 183 -7.87 -9.79 8.66
C TYR A 183 -7.85 -8.93 7.42
N THR A 184 -8.90 -9.02 6.62
CA THR A 184 -9.15 -8.09 5.50
C THR A 184 -10.65 -7.89 5.32
N VAL A 185 -11.06 -6.74 4.82
CA VAL A 185 -12.43 -6.57 4.37
C VAL A 185 -12.55 -7.16 2.98
N THR A 186 -13.52 -8.01 2.78
CA THR A 186 -13.81 -8.67 1.50
C THR A 186 -15.18 -8.29 0.98
N ARG A 187 -15.40 -8.54 -0.31
CA ARG A 187 -16.73 -8.49 -0.90
C ARG A 187 -17.58 -9.65 -0.37
N ASP A 188 -18.81 -9.36 -0.02
CA ASP A 188 -19.83 -10.33 0.39
C ASP A 188 -21.06 -10.18 -0.50
N GLY A 189 -21.24 -11.10 -1.44
CA GLY A 189 -22.22 -10.98 -2.50
C GLY A 189 -21.99 -9.79 -3.43
N GLU A 190 -23.04 -9.31 -4.08
CA GLU A 190 -22.95 -8.24 -5.08
C GLU A 190 -22.65 -6.86 -4.48
N LYS A 191 -23.12 -6.56 -3.30
CA LYS A 191 -23.07 -5.22 -2.69
C LYS A 191 -22.64 -5.21 -1.22
N GLY A 192 -22.48 -6.37 -0.62
CA GLY A 192 -22.12 -6.49 0.79
C GLY A 192 -20.62 -6.46 1.03
N MET A 193 -20.27 -6.31 2.29
CA MET A 193 -18.90 -6.44 2.80
C MET A 193 -18.89 -7.33 4.03
N ALA A 194 -17.76 -8.00 4.23
CA ALA A 194 -17.50 -8.78 5.42
C ALA A 194 -16.06 -8.60 5.89
N LEU A 195 -15.82 -8.72 7.18
CA LEU A 195 -14.49 -8.92 7.73
C LEU A 195 -14.14 -10.40 7.59
N THR A 196 -13.18 -10.71 6.77
CA THR A 196 -12.66 -12.08 6.59
C THR A 196 -11.41 -12.28 7.41
N VAL A 197 -11.42 -13.33 8.19
CA VAL A 197 -10.29 -13.81 9.00
C VAL A 197 -9.67 -14.98 8.27
N PHE A 198 -8.37 -14.95 8.06
CA PHE A 198 -7.66 -16.02 7.36
C PHE A 198 -6.31 -16.35 8.01
N ASP A 199 -5.85 -17.57 7.80
CA ASP A 199 -4.50 -17.98 8.18
C ASP A 199 -3.51 -17.47 7.12
N PRO A 200 -2.52 -16.66 7.49
CA PRO A 200 -1.56 -16.16 6.54
C PRO A 200 -0.58 -17.22 6.01
N ALA A 201 -0.50 -18.41 6.62
CA ALA A 201 0.39 -19.47 6.18
C ALA A 201 -0.04 -20.10 4.86
N ASP A 202 -1.35 -20.27 4.65
CA ASP A 202 -1.92 -20.95 3.48
C ASP A 202 -3.12 -20.21 2.86
N GLY A 203 -3.56 -19.10 3.48
CA GLY A 203 -4.68 -18.27 3.04
C GLY A 203 -6.05 -18.86 3.31
N HIS A 204 -6.18 -19.97 4.05
CA HIS A 204 -7.51 -20.52 4.33
C HIS A 204 -8.35 -19.57 5.20
N THR A 205 -9.65 -19.48 4.90
CA THR A 205 -10.57 -18.67 5.67
C THR A 205 -10.92 -19.35 6.98
N VAL A 206 -10.56 -18.71 8.08
CA VAL A 206 -10.87 -19.17 9.44
C VAL A 206 -12.31 -18.79 9.80
N ASN A 207 -12.71 -17.55 9.48
CA ASN A 207 -14.07 -17.08 9.74
C ASN A 207 -14.39 -15.85 8.87
N THR A 208 -15.69 -15.56 8.76
CA THR A 208 -16.19 -14.37 8.06
C THR A 208 -17.31 -13.75 8.89
N TYR A 209 -17.20 -12.45 9.13
CA TYR A 209 -18.16 -11.67 9.90
C TYR A 209 -18.82 -10.63 8.98
N PRO A 210 -20.13 -10.72 8.74
CA PRO A 210 -20.83 -9.74 7.93
C PRO A 210 -20.70 -8.30 8.48
N MET A 211 -20.59 -7.33 7.60
CA MET A 211 -20.66 -5.90 7.89
C MET A 211 -22.01 -5.37 7.34
N PRO A 212 -23.11 -5.50 8.11
CA PRO A 212 -24.44 -5.21 7.62
C PRO A 212 -24.57 -3.73 7.24
N ASN A 213 -25.20 -3.47 6.11
CA ASN A 213 -25.41 -2.12 5.54
C ASN A 213 -24.10 -1.36 5.21
N ALA A 214 -22.94 -2.02 5.16
CA ALA A 214 -21.71 -1.41 4.71
C ALA A 214 -21.85 -1.03 3.23
N THR A 215 -21.60 0.24 2.93
CA THR A 215 -21.54 0.80 1.58
C THR A 215 -20.24 1.59 1.41
N GLY A 216 -19.97 2.04 0.19
CA GLY A 216 -18.73 2.77 -0.08
C GLY A 216 -17.50 1.87 -0.18
N PHE A 217 -16.36 2.33 0.34
CA PHE A 217 -15.08 1.61 0.33
C PHE A 217 -14.57 1.39 1.74
N PRO A 218 -13.95 0.23 2.04
CA PRO A 218 -13.28 0.06 3.31
C PRO A 218 -12.04 0.98 3.38
N VAL A 219 -11.90 1.71 4.49
CA VAL A 219 -10.76 2.60 4.71
C VAL A 219 -9.59 1.92 5.41
N GLY A 220 -9.80 0.73 5.96
CA GLY A 220 -8.78 -0.10 6.56
C GLY A 220 -9.29 -0.95 7.71
N VAL A 221 -8.41 -1.81 8.19
CA VAL A 221 -8.62 -2.67 9.36
C VAL A 221 -7.56 -2.33 10.40
N SER A 222 -7.99 -2.03 11.60
CA SER A 222 -7.12 -1.77 12.75
C SER A 222 -7.35 -2.81 13.84
N ILE A 223 -6.28 -3.21 14.51
CA ILE A 223 -6.32 -4.20 15.59
C ILE A 223 -5.90 -3.52 16.89
N GLY A 224 -6.81 -3.51 17.86
CA GLY A 224 -6.55 -2.98 19.18
C GLY A 224 -5.68 -3.92 20.04
N HIS A 225 -5.05 -3.38 21.05
CA HIS A 225 -4.24 -4.13 22.00
C HIS A 225 -5.07 -5.17 22.78
N ASP A 226 -6.38 -4.96 22.91
CA ASP A 226 -7.36 -5.87 23.49
C ASP A 226 -7.88 -6.93 22.48
N ARG A 227 -7.21 -7.07 21.32
CA ARG A 227 -7.57 -7.95 20.21
C ARG A 227 -8.90 -7.61 19.52
N ARG A 228 -9.50 -6.47 19.83
CA ARG A 228 -10.63 -5.98 19.04
C ARG A 228 -10.16 -5.59 17.65
N VAL A 229 -10.94 -5.97 16.67
CA VAL A 229 -10.71 -5.61 15.28
C VAL A 229 -11.75 -4.55 14.89
N VAL A 230 -11.28 -3.46 14.32
CA VAL A 230 -12.14 -2.37 13.87
C VAL A 230 -11.97 -2.19 12.37
N ALA A 231 -13.08 -2.19 11.65
CA ALA A 231 -13.13 -1.85 10.23
C ALA A 231 -14.04 -0.63 10.04
N ALA A 232 -13.64 0.28 9.18
CA ALA A 232 -14.41 1.46 8.85
C ALA A 232 -14.62 1.58 7.34
N THR A 233 -15.69 2.25 6.94
CA THR A 233 -16.05 2.49 5.54
C THR A 233 -16.16 3.98 5.24
N SER A 234 -16.00 4.34 3.99
CA SER A 234 -15.99 5.74 3.54
C SER A 234 -17.34 6.46 3.67
N ASP A 235 -18.42 5.72 3.88
CA ASP A 235 -19.75 6.24 4.21
C ASP A 235 -19.95 6.54 5.71
N GLY A 236 -18.87 6.42 6.52
CA GLY A 236 -18.84 6.80 7.92
C GLY A 236 -19.29 5.70 8.89
N GLN A 237 -19.45 4.48 8.46
CA GLN A 237 -19.77 3.36 9.35
C GLN A 237 -18.49 2.78 9.98
N VAL A 238 -18.61 2.35 11.24
CA VAL A 238 -17.54 1.71 11.99
C VAL A 238 -18.07 0.42 12.60
N TYR A 239 -17.36 -0.66 12.35
CA TYR A 239 -17.66 -2.00 12.84
C TYR A 239 -16.56 -2.42 13.81
N ALA A 240 -16.97 -2.88 14.99
CA ALA A 240 -16.04 -3.40 16.01
C ALA A 240 -16.38 -4.86 16.30
N PHE A 241 -15.38 -5.70 16.16
CA PHE A 241 -15.46 -7.15 16.39
C PHE A 241 -14.66 -7.48 17.65
N ALA A 242 -15.32 -8.10 18.63
CA ALA A 242 -14.65 -8.54 19.85
C ALA A 242 -14.02 -9.94 19.63
N PRO A 243 -12.91 -10.25 20.29
CA PRO A 243 -12.40 -11.62 20.34
C PRO A 243 -13.42 -12.51 21.06
N ASN A 244 -13.61 -13.71 20.57
CA ASN A 244 -14.36 -14.76 21.26
C ASN A 244 -13.53 -15.34 22.40
#